data_d319a18ad5b25683a9b8dc820abc0fa4
#
_entry.id   d319a18ad5b25683a9b8dc820abc0fa4
#
_cell.length_a   1.000
_cell.length_b   1.000
_cell.length_c   1.000
_cell.angle_alpha   90.00
_cell.angle_beta   90.00
_cell.angle_gamma   90.00
#
_symmetry.space_group_name_H-M   'P 1'
#
loop_
_entity.id
_entity.type
_entity.pdbx_description
1 polymer ?
#
loop_
_entity_poly.entity_id
_entity_poly.type
_entity_poly.pdbx_seq_one_letter_code
_entity_poly.pdbx_strand_id
1 'polypeptide(L)'
;MLIAFVGKGGVGKTTVSSAFALQLSKKGKTAIVSSDFMSSLRYVFPSDPTGLKVVEMKENEVSAAWKERYGNEVTTVLKQFFDVEPWIVDHIADSPGVAEEFMISNIVDLDNSGEYDYVVWDTAASSATMHLLMLEKEFYEHLDRDVKILLRLRDRFHTDKVMELIEQWKNLAKGVWKKLEETSFYLVTTGDELSLLQASEIDHDFRRMGLRIHDRICNRCKAETENSYALRIPEFSGTARQIVEMISSGHELKLPIISGKRNQP
;
A
#
# COMPACT_ATOMS: atom_id res chain seq x y z
N MET A 1 1.30 9.94 8.24
CA MET A 1 0.26 10.16 7.19
C MET A 1 0.59 9.31 5.99
N LEU A 2 -0.31 8.40 5.58
CA LEU A 2 -0.11 7.51 4.43
C LEU A 2 -0.66 8.15 3.14
N ILE A 3 0.17 8.20 2.11
CA ILE A 3 -0.11 8.77 0.79
C ILE A 3 0.26 7.74 -0.26
N ALA A 4 -0.69 7.33 -1.11
CA ALA A 4 -0.47 6.29 -2.10
C ALA A 4 -0.66 6.80 -3.52
N PHE A 5 0.20 6.38 -4.44
CA PHE A 5 0.12 6.73 -5.85
C PHE A 5 -0.29 5.52 -6.67
N VAL A 6 -1.50 5.55 -7.21
CA VAL A 6 -2.10 4.47 -8.01
C VAL A 6 -2.23 4.89 -9.47
N GLY A 7 -2.33 3.93 -10.37
CA GLY A 7 -2.50 4.18 -11.79
C GLY A 7 -1.97 3.02 -12.64
N LYS A 8 -2.22 3.07 -13.93
CA LYS A 8 -1.78 2.06 -14.91
C LYS A 8 -0.26 1.84 -14.89
N GLY A 9 0.19 0.69 -15.36
CA GLY A 9 1.60 0.44 -15.68
C GLY A 9 2.13 1.44 -16.71
N GLY A 10 3.33 1.99 -16.46
CA GLY A 10 3.99 2.93 -17.39
C GLY A 10 3.58 4.41 -17.32
N VAL A 11 2.57 4.78 -16.51
CA VAL A 11 2.19 6.22 -16.35
C VAL A 11 3.19 7.04 -15.54
N GLY A 12 4.19 6.39 -14.91
CA GLY A 12 5.24 7.06 -14.13
C GLY A 12 4.91 7.25 -12.66
N LYS A 13 4.16 6.32 -12.05
CA LYS A 13 3.87 6.32 -10.60
C LYS A 13 5.13 6.50 -9.77
N THR A 14 6.13 5.65 -9.96
CA THR A 14 7.41 5.69 -9.24
C THR A 14 8.12 7.03 -9.38
N THR A 15 8.07 7.66 -10.55
CA THR A 15 8.65 8.99 -10.78
C THR A 15 7.91 10.06 -9.97
N VAL A 16 6.58 10.02 -10.02
CA VAL A 16 5.72 10.99 -9.33
C VAL A 16 5.78 10.79 -7.81
N SER A 17 5.65 9.55 -7.32
CA SER A 17 5.75 9.22 -5.89
C SER A 17 7.12 9.61 -5.31
N SER A 18 8.21 9.32 -6.04
CA SER A 18 9.57 9.70 -5.66
C SER A 18 9.76 11.22 -5.58
N ALA A 19 9.20 11.97 -6.53
CA ALA A 19 9.29 13.42 -6.53
C ALA A 19 8.57 14.04 -5.31
N PHE A 20 7.39 13.52 -4.98
CA PHE A 20 6.66 14.00 -3.82
C PHE A 20 7.24 13.52 -2.49
N ALA A 21 7.78 12.30 -2.43
CA ALA A 21 8.54 11.85 -1.27
C ALA A 21 9.75 12.76 -0.99
N LEU A 22 10.49 13.13 -2.04
CA LEU A 22 11.60 14.08 -1.94
C LEU A 22 11.13 15.49 -1.54
N GLN A 23 9.95 15.93 -1.97
CA GLN A 23 9.37 17.20 -1.56
C GLN A 23 8.93 17.17 -0.09
N LEU A 24 8.28 16.09 0.35
CA LEU A 24 7.80 15.91 1.71
C LEU A 24 8.94 15.76 2.71
N SER A 25 10.07 15.16 2.31
CA SER A 25 11.24 15.03 3.17
C SER A 25 11.85 16.37 3.61
N LYS A 26 11.53 17.45 2.90
CA LYS A 26 11.89 18.83 3.30
C LYS A 26 10.93 19.41 4.36
N LYS A 27 9.74 18.82 4.52
CA LYS A 27 8.68 19.25 5.45
C LYS A 27 8.62 18.42 6.71
N GLY A 28 9.11 17.16 6.67
CA GLY A 28 9.11 16.23 7.80
C GLY A 28 9.79 14.91 7.45
N LYS A 29 10.02 14.09 8.47
CA LYS A 29 10.63 12.76 8.30
C LYS A 29 9.75 11.89 7.42
N THR A 30 10.27 11.45 6.29
CA THR A 30 9.49 10.78 5.24
C THR A 30 10.07 9.40 4.94
N ALA A 31 9.19 8.40 4.73
CA ALA A 31 9.54 7.14 4.10
C ALA A 31 8.86 7.03 2.74
N ILE A 32 9.54 6.47 1.75
CA ILE A 32 8.94 5.97 0.52
C ILE A 32 9.08 4.46 0.49
N VAL A 33 7.98 3.76 0.25
CA VAL A 33 7.92 2.30 0.20
C VAL A 33 7.26 1.85 -1.08
N SER A 34 7.83 0.83 -1.75
CA SER A 34 7.24 0.24 -2.94
C SER A 34 6.61 -1.11 -2.61
N SER A 35 5.40 -1.35 -3.13
CA SER A 35 4.75 -2.67 -3.15
C SER A 35 4.98 -3.42 -4.46
N ASP A 36 5.85 -2.93 -5.32
CA ASP A 36 6.32 -3.65 -6.50
C ASP A 36 7.60 -4.41 -6.15
N PHE A 37 7.59 -5.73 -6.17
CA PHE A 37 8.78 -6.57 -5.91
C PHE A 37 9.88 -6.37 -6.95
N MET A 38 9.55 -5.79 -8.10
CA MET A 38 10.51 -5.34 -9.11
C MET A 38 10.72 -3.82 -9.04
N SER A 39 10.71 -3.26 -7.84
CA SER A 39 10.84 -1.82 -7.60
C SER A 39 12.07 -1.22 -8.27
N SER A 40 11.91 0.01 -8.71
CA SER A 40 12.98 0.83 -9.29
C SER A 40 13.37 2.04 -8.42
N LEU A 41 12.93 2.08 -7.16
CA LEU A 41 13.24 3.21 -6.26
C LEU A 41 14.75 3.39 -6.07
N ARG A 42 15.52 2.30 -5.98
CA ARG A 42 16.98 2.37 -5.83
C ARG A 42 17.71 2.86 -7.09
N TYR A 43 17.08 2.80 -8.26
CA TYR A 43 17.62 3.48 -9.45
C TYR A 43 17.42 5.00 -9.37
N VAL A 44 16.33 5.45 -8.74
CA VAL A 44 16.07 6.87 -8.47
C VAL A 44 16.93 7.37 -7.30
N PHE A 45 16.98 6.58 -6.23
CA PHE A 45 17.68 6.88 -4.98
C PHE A 45 18.69 5.78 -4.63
N PRO A 46 19.92 5.80 -5.20
CA PRO A 46 20.96 4.82 -4.87
C PRO A 46 21.33 4.80 -3.38
N SER A 47 21.15 5.93 -2.70
CA SER A 47 21.25 6.09 -1.25
C SER A 47 20.09 6.93 -0.74
N ASP A 48 19.76 6.78 0.54
CA ASP A 48 18.68 7.53 1.16
C ASP A 48 19.00 9.02 1.19
N PRO A 49 18.19 9.91 0.57
CA PRO A 49 18.37 11.35 0.70
C PRO A 49 18.11 11.83 2.14
N THR A 50 18.64 12.98 2.50
CA THR A 50 18.40 13.57 3.82
C THR A 50 16.90 13.73 4.08
N GLY A 51 16.44 13.19 5.20
CA GLY A 51 15.02 13.22 5.62
C GLY A 51 14.11 12.22 4.89
N LEU A 52 14.65 11.43 3.94
CA LEU A 52 13.90 10.43 3.17
C LEU A 52 14.50 9.04 3.38
N LYS A 53 13.71 8.12 3.94
CA LYS A 53 14.02 6.69 3.98
C LYS A 53 13.43 5.99 2.77
N VAL A 54 14.23 5.23 2.05
CA VAL A 54 13.79 4.42 0.90
C VAL A 54 13.69 2.97 1.33
N VAL A 55 12.49 2.39 1.19
CA VAL A 55 12.18 1.02 1.58
C VAL A 55 11.76 0.24 0.32
N GLU A 56 12.52 -0.77 -0.01
CA GLU A 56 12.17 -1.79 -1.02
C GLU A 56 12.22 -3.14 -0.32
N MET A 57 11.19 -3.93 -0.51
CA MET A 57 11.07 -5.27 0.06
C MET A 57 11.07 -6.29 -1.08
N LYS A 58 11.86 -7.34 -0.93
CA LYS A 58 11.84 -8.46 -1.86
C LYS A 58 10.82 -9.48 -1.39
N GLU A 59 10.18 -10.17 -2.34
CA GLU A 59 9.15 -11.17 -2.05
C GLU A 59 9.62 -12.20 -1.01
N ASN A 60 10.81 -12.75 -1.17
CA ASN A 60 11.38 -13.72 -0.23
C ASN A 60 11.66 -13.13 1.17
N GLU A 61 11.98 -11.85 1.27
CA GLU A 61 12.17 -11.16 2.56
C GLU A 61 10.81 -10.95 3.24
N VAL A 62 9.78 -10.65 2.47
CA VAL A 62 8.40 -10.47 2.96
C VAL A 62 7.82 -11.80 3.42
N SER A 63 7.97 -12.89 2.63
CA SER A 63 7.53 -14.24 3.02
C SER A 63 8.24 -14.73 4.30
N ALA A 64 9.56 -14.49 4.41
CA ALA A 64 10.31 -14.84 5.61
C ALA A 64 9.83 -14.06 6.85
N ALA A 65 9.59 -12.77 6.71
CA ALA A 65 9.07 -11.93 7.80
C ALA A 65 7.64 -12.32 8.20
N TRP A 66 6.79 -12.69 7.24
CA TRP A 66 5.46 -13.24 7.53
C TRP A 66 5.55 -14.52 8.36
N LYS A 67 6.42 -15.45 7.94
CA LYS A 67 6.65 -16.70 8.66
C LYS A 67 7.15 -16.48 10.08
N GLU A 68 8.09 -15.57 10.27
CA GLU A 68 8.61 -15.21 11.59
C GLU A 68 7.47 -14.66 12.48
N ARG A 69 6.62 -13.79 11.95
CA ARG A 69 5.55 -13.13 12.68
C ARG A 69 4.37 -14.04 12.98
N TYR A 70 3.90 -14.82 12.01
CA TYR A 70 2.64 -15.58 12.10
C TYR A 70 2.80 -17.10 12.10
N GLY A 71 3.97 -17.64 11.75
CA GLY A 71 4.15 -19.07 11.56
C GLY A 71 3.78 -19.92 12.79
N ASN A 72 4.10 -19.45 14.00
CA ASN A 72 3.73 -20.13 15.25
C ASN A 72 2.23 -20.08 15.52
N GLU A 73 1.58 -18.96 15.21
CA GLU A 73 0.15 -18.75 15.38
C GLU A 73 -0.63 -19.65 14.42
N VAL A 74 -0.25 -19.63 13.14
CA VAL A 74 -0.82 -20.48 12.10
C VAL A 74 -0.67 -21.95 12.45
N THR A 75 0.53 -22.37 12.89
CA THR A 75 0.77 -23.75 13.35
C THR A 75 -0.16 -24.10 14.51
N THR A 76 -0.37 -23.20 15.45
CA THR A 76 -1.25 -23.42 16.60
C THR A 76 -2.69 -23.62 16.18
N VAL A 77 -3.18 -22.84 15.21
CA VAL A 77 -4.53 -22.98 14.65
C VAL A 77 -4.66 -24.30 13.88
N LEU A 78 -3.74 -24.59 12.99
CA LEU A 78 -3.81 -25.78 12.13
C LEU A 78 -3.73 -27.10 12.91
N LYS A 79 -2.95 -27.16 13.99
CA LYS A 79 -2.84 -28.35 14.88
C LYS A 79 -4.15 -28.75 15.55
N GLN A 80 -5.18 -27.90 15.52
CA GLN A 80 -6.51 -28.28 16.01
C GLN A 80 -7.26 -29.20 15.03
N PHE A 81 -6.84 -29.24 13.78
CA PHE A 81 -7.57 -29.94 12.71
C PHE A 81 -6.80 -31.14 12.17
N PHE A 82 -5.47 -31.10 12.19
CA PHE A 82 -4.61 -32.16 11.67
C PHE A 82 -3.17 -32.04 12.19
N ASP A 83 -2.36 -33.10 12.01
CA ASP A 83 -0.94 -33.06 12.28
C ASP A 83 -0.25 -32.13 11.27
N VAL A 84 0.48 -31.12 11.78
CA VAL A 84 1.13 -30.09 10.96
C VAL A 84 2.60 -30.36 10.84
N GLU A 85 3.02 -30.73 9.63
CA GLU A 85 4.43 -30.81 9.27
C GLU A 85 5.01 -29.39 9.06
N PRO A 86 6.29 -29.16 9.40
CA PRO A 86 6.92 -27.82 9.30
C PRO A 86 6.81 -27.18 7.90
N TRP A 87 6.90 -27.98 6.84
CA TRP A 87 6.82 -27.49 5.46
C TRP A 87 5.47 -26.88 5.09
N ILE A 88 4.38 -27.20 5.83
CA ILE A 88 3.04 -26.65 5.57
C ILE A 88 3.03 -25.13 5.80
N VAL A 89 3.70 -24.68 6.85
CA VAL A 89 3.81 -23.23 7.14
C VAL A 89 4.65 -22.52 6.08
N ASP A 90 5.73 -23.17 5.60
CA ASP A 90 6.53 -22.67 4.50
C ASP A 90 5.69 -22.54 3.23
N HIS A 91 4.93 -23.58 2.91
CA HIS A 91 4.03 -23.57 1.75
C HIS A 91 2.97 -22.48 1.82
N ILE A 92 2.43 -22.20 3.02
CA ILE A 92 1.48 -21.10 3.21
C ILE A 92 2.18 -19.75 3.01
N ALA A 93 3.36 -19.56 3.61
CA ALA A 93 4.13 -18.33 3.49
C ALA A 93 4.51 -17.99 2.03
N ASP A 94 4.76 -19.02 1.22
CA ASP A 94 5.12 -18.90 -0.20
C ASP A 94 3.89 -18.99 -1.13
N SER A 95 2.67 -19.06 -0.58
CA SER A 95 1.46 -19.08 -1.39
C SER A 95 1.21 -17.72 -2.03
N PRO A 96 0.77 -17.69 -3.32
CA PRO A 96 0.45 -16.45 -4.00
C PRO A 96 -0.55 -15.59 -3.21
N GLY A 97 -0.26 -14.31 -3.08
CA GLY A 97 -1.08 -13.35 -2.34
C GLY A 97 -0.64 -13.11 -0.89
N VAL A 98 -0.03 -14.08 -0.21
CA VAL A 98 0.35 -13.94 1.21
C VAL A 98 1.43 -12.88 1.40
N ALA A 99 2.48 -12.89 0.57
CA ALA A 99 3.53 -11.88 0.63
C ALA A 99 2.99 -10.49 0.31
N GLU A 100 2.12 -10.39 -0.68
CA GLU A 100 1.49 -9.14 -1.09
C GLU A 100 0.58 -8.57 0.01
N GLU A 101 -0.28 -9.37 0.62
CA GLU A 101 -1.14 -8.95 1.73
C GLU A 101 -0.32 -8.49 2.93
N PHE A 102 0.71 -9.26 3.28
CA PHE A 102 1.60 -8.90 4.37
C PHE A 102 2.37 -7.60 4.10
N MET A 103 2.68 -7.32 2.84
CA MET A 103 3.30 -6.06 2.46
C MET A 103 2.40 -4.86 2.75
N ILE A 104 1.08 -4.94 2.50
CA ILE A 104 0.15 -3.87 2.88
C ILE A 104 0.17 -3.67 4.40
N SER A 105 0.11 -4.76 5.16
CA SER A 105 0.20 -4.70 6.63
C SER A 105 1.48 -3.98 7.08
N ASN A 106 2.64 -4.30 6.49
CA ASN A 106 3.91 -3.65 6.80
C ASN A 106 3.92 -2.15 6.45
N ILE A 107 3.29 -1.75 5.35
CA ILE A 107 3.16 -0.33 4.97
C ILE A 107 2.28 0.42 5.99
N VAL A 108 1.19 -0.19 6.42
CA VAL A 108 0.31 0.35 7.45
C VAL A 108 1.02 0.43 8.80
N ASP A 109 1.77 -0.60 9.18
CA ASP A 109 2.58 -0.62 10.40
C ASP A 109 3.65 0.49 10.37
N LEU A 110 4.27 0.74 9.22
CA LEU A 110 5.25 1.82 9.05
C LEU A 110 4.64 3.20 9.30
N ASP A 111 3.42 3.45 8.81
CA ASP A 111 2.71 4.71 9.08
C ASP A 111 2.23 4.81 10.54
N ASN A 112 1.77 3.71 11.13
CA ASN A 112 1.31 3.66 12.51
C ASN A 112 2.45 3.71 13.53
N SER A 113 3.70 3.41 13.15
CA SER A 113 4.87 3.47 14.04
C SER A 113 5.10 4.87 14.63
N GLY A 114 4.61 5.92 13.96
CA GLY A 114 4.88 7.31 14.32
C GLY A 114 6.32 7.74 14.07
N GLU A 115 7.15 6.88 13.48
CA GLU A 115 8.53 7.20 13.14
C GLU A 115 8.65 8.23 12.02
N TYR A 116 7.65 8.26 11.12
CA TYR A 116 7.61 9.14 9.95
C TYR A 116 6.39 10.04 9.99
N ASP A 117 6.58 11.32 9.65
CA ASP A 117 5.47 12.25 9.44
C ASP A 117 4.68 11.90 8.18
N TYR A 118 5.38 11.40 7.16
CA TYR A 118 4.81 11.00 5.87
C TYR A 118 5.34 9.61 5.46
N VAL A 119 4.41 8.74 5.05
CA VAL A 119 4.73 7.49 4.37
C VAL A 119 4.16 7.57 2.96
N VAL A 120 5.01 7.51 1.96
CA VAL A 120 4.65 7.56 0.55
C VAL A 120 4.68 6.13 0.00
N TRP A 121 3.54 5.65 -0.45
CA TRP A 121 3.41 4.33 -1.03
C TRP A 121 3.43 4.41 -2.56
N ASP A 122 4.52 3.91 -3.16
CA ASP A 122 4.65 3.68 -4.59
C ASP A 122 4.03 2.32 -4.92
N THR A 123 2.82 2.34 -5.48
CA THR A 123 2.10 1.09 -5.73
C THR A 123 2.60 0.39 -7.00
N ALA A 124 2.48 -0.93 -7.04
CA ALA A 124 2.64 -1.73 -8.25
C ALA A 124 1.68 -1.28 -9.38
N ALA A 125 1.70 -1.93 -10.54
CA ALA A 125 0.74 -1.65 -11.62
C ALA A 125 -0.70 -1.79 -11.10
N SER A 126 -1.62 -0.95 -11.60
CA SER A 126 -2.99 -0.83 -11.09
C SER A 126 -3.73 -2.16 -10.93
N SER A 127 -3.59 -3.09 -11.88
CA SER A 127 -4.22 -4.41 -11.79
C SER A 127 -3.74 -5.21 -10.58
N ALA A 128 -2.43 -5.21 -10.32
CA ALA A 128 -1.87 -5.88 -9.15
C ALA A 128 -2.30 -5.19 -7.86
N THR A 129 -2.21 -3.86 -7.78
CA THR A 129 -2.65 -3.08 -6.61
C THR A 129 -4.14 -3.27 -6.35
N MET A 130 -4.99 -3.25 -7.39
CA MET A 130 -6.43 -3.47 -7.25
C MET A 130 -6.72 -4.88 -6.75
N HIS A 131 -6.04 -5.88 -7.30
CA HIS A 131 -6.17 -7.26 -6.83
C HIS A 131 -5.78 -7.40 -5.36
N LEU A 132 -4.68 -6.79 -4.95
CA LEU A 132 -4.22 -6.72 -3.56
C LEU A 132 -5.27 -6.11 -2.62
N LEU A 133 -5.80 -4.93 -2.97
CA LEU A 133 -6.82 -4.26 -2.15
C LEU A 133 -8.13 -5.06 -2.09
N MET A 134 -8.48 -5.78 -3.16
CA MET A 134 -9.65 -6.67 -3.17
C MET A 134 -9.43 -7.89 -2.28
N LEU A 135 -8.25 -8.52 -2.33
CA LEU A 135 -7.87 -9.63 -1.46
C LEU A 135 -7.91 -9.21 0.02
N GLU A 136 -7.36 -8.04 0.36
CA GLU A 136 -7.40 -7.50 1.73
C GLU A 136 -8.84 -7.32 2.23
N LYS A 137 -9.73 -6.79 1.37
CA LYS A 137 -11.15 -6.66 1.68
C LYS A 137 -11.83 -8.02 1.88
N GLU A 138 -11.59 -8.96 0.96
CA GLU A 138 -12.14 -10.32 1.04
C GLU A 138 -11.63 -11.04 2.28
N PHE A 139 -10.35 -10.94 2.59
CA PHE A 139 -9.76 -11.51 3.81
C PHE A 139 -10.45 -10.98 5.08
N TYR A 140 -10.64 -9.66 5.16
CA TYR A 140 -11.37 -9.05 6.27
C TYR A 140 -12.82 -9.55 6.39
N GLU A 141 -13.56 -9.65 5.28
CA GLU A 141 -14.94 -10.12 5.25
C GLU A 141 -15.04 -11.62 5.56
N HIS A 142 -14.11 -12.44 5.10
CA HIS A 142 -14.04 -13.87 5.36
C HIS A 142 -13.71 -14.16 6.83
N LEU A 143 -12.70 -13.50 7.40
CA LEU A 143 -12.38 -13.65 8.81
C LEU A 143 -13.58 -13.37 9.71
N ASP A 144 -14.39 -12.33 9.44
CA ASP A 144 -15.59 -12.05 10.22
C ASP A 144 -16.63 -13.16 10.11
N ARG A 145 -16.77 -13.78 8.94
CA ARG A 145 -17.67 -14.91 8.71
C ARG A 145 -17.16 -16.18 9.37
N ASP A 146 -15.88 -16.47 9.23
CA ASP A 146 -15.27 -17.69 9.74
C ASP A 146 -15.23 -17.71 11.27
N VAL A 147 -14.94 -16.56 11.90
CA VAL A 147 -15.08 -16.41 13.36
C VAL A 147 -16.49 -16.73 13.81
N LYS A 148 -17.54 -16.27 13.12
CA LYS A 148 -18.93 -16.58 13.46
C LYS A 148 -19.26 -18.07 13.34
N ILE A 149 -18.68 -18.75 12.35
CA ILE A 149 -18.83 -20.20 12.17
C ILE A 149 -18.13 -20.95 13.30
N LEU A 150 -16.87 -20.59 13.59
CA LEU A 150 -16.08 -21.22 14.65
C LEU A 150 -16.68 -20.99 16.04
N LEU A 151 -17.25 -19.82 16.31
CA LEU A 151 -17.99 -19.56 17.55
C LEU A 151 -19.19 -20.50 17.74
N ARG A 152 -19.88 -20.88 16.67
CA ARG A 152 -20.97 -21.87 16.70
C ARG A 152 -20.49 -23.31 16.93
N LEU A 153 -19.23 -23.59 16.62
CA LEU A 153 -18.60 -24.89 16.80
C LEU A 153 -17.78 -24.97 18.11
N ARG A 154 -17.73 -23.88 18.88
CA ARG A 154 -16.89 -23.73 20.10
C ARG A 154 -17.05 -24.91 21.08
N ASP A 155 -18.24 -25.44 21.27
CA ASP A 155 -18.48 -26.55 22.18
C ASP A 155 -17.82 -27.87 21.77
N ARG A 156 -17.28 -27.95 20.51
CA ARG A 156 -16.59 -29.11 19.96
C ARG A 156 -15.06 -28.97 19.97
N PHE A 157 -14.55 -27.78 20.16
CA PHE A 157 -13.12 -27.50 20.12
C PHE A 157 -12.65 -26.86 21.44
N HIS A 158 -11.77 -27.52 22.13
CA HIS A 158 -11.16 -27.04 23.39
C HIS A 158 -10.10 -25.97 23.14
N THR A 159 -10.49 -24.75 22.67
CA THR A 159 -9.49 -23.86 22.11
C THR A 159 -9.80 -22.37 22.31
N ASP A 160 -9.89 -21.93 23.55
CA ASP A 160 -9.97 -20.50 23.86
C ASP A 160 -8.80 -19.74 23.22
N LYS A 161 -7.59 -20.33 23.18
CA LYS A 161 -6.39 -19.74 22.56
C LYS A 161 -6.51 -19.54 21.04
N VAL A 162 -7.12 -20.48 20.31
CA VAL A 162 -7.32 -20.37 18.85
C VAL A 162 -8.35 -19.27 18.58
N MET A 163 -9.40 -19.20 19.35
CA MET A 163 -10.41 -18.13 19.21
C MET A 163 -9.80 -16.75 19.48
N GLU A 164 -8.93 -16.64 20.48
CA GLU A 164 -8.20 -15.41 20.77
C GLU A 164 -7.30 -14.99 19.59
N LEU A 165 -6.55 -15.91 18.99
CA LEU A 165 -5.71 -15.65 17.81
C LEU A 165 -6.55 -15.18 16.61
N ILE A 166 -7.66 -15.84 16.32
CA ILE A 166 -8.54 -15.46 15.21
C ILE A 166 -9.14 -14.07 15.44
N GLU A 167 -9.55 -13.74 16.66
CA GLU A 167 -10.03 -12.40 17.00
C GLU A 167 -8.91 -11.34 16.89
N GLN A 168 -7.67 -11.68 17.23
CA GLN A 168 -6.51 -10.80 17.02
C GLN A 168 -6.26 -10.54 15.54
N TRP A 169 -6.27 -11.57 14.69
CA TRP A 169 -6.11 -11.42 13.23
C TRP A 169 -7.25 -10.60 12.62
N LYS A 170 -8.48 -10.83 13.07
CA LYS A 170 -9.63 -10.02 12.65
C LYS A 170 -9.46 -8.54 13.00
N ASN A 171 -9.01 -8.25 14.21
CA ASN A 171 -8.78 -6.86 14.65
C ASN A 171 -7.62 -6.22 13.87
N LEU A 172 -6.58 -6.99 13.53
CA LEU A 172 -5.48 -6.53 12.67
C LEU A 172 -6.01 -6.17 11.27
N ALA A 173 -6.70 -7.09 10.59
CA ALA A 173 -7.28 -6.86 9.27
C ALA A 173 -8.23 -5.65 9.26
N LYS A 174 -9.06 -5.51 10.31
CA LYS A 174 -9.92 -4.33 10.48
C LYS A 174 -9.11 -3.03 10.63
N GLY A 175 -7.99 -3.08 11.34
CA GLY A 175 -7.10 -1.95 11.51
C GLY A 175 -6.45 -1.54 10.18
N VAL A 176 -5.97 -2.51 9.39
CA VAL A 176 -5.40 -2.29 8.07
C VAL A 176 -6.44 -1.67 7.14
N TRP A 177 -7.65 -2.26 7.06
CA TRP A 177 -8.71 -1.74 6.20
C TRP A 177 -9.10 -0.30 6.56
N LYS A 178 -9.29 -0.01 7.84
CA LYS A 178 -9.56 1.35 8.32
C LYS A 178 -8.47 2.33 7.89
N LYS A 179 -7.21 1.91 7.95
CA LYS A 179 -6.08 2.74 7.51
C LYS A 179 -6.10 2.99 6.01
N LEU A 180 -6.50 2.01 5.21
CA LEU A 180 -6.68 2.18 3.77
C LEU A 180 -7.79 3.18 3.46
N GLU A 181 -8.90 3.19 4.20
CA GLU A 181 -9.97 4.21 4.08
C GLU A 181 -9.49 5.62 4.40
N GLU A 182 -8.51 5.77 5.31
CA GLU A 182 -7.88 7.04 5.70
C GLU A 182 -6.74 7.45 4.76
N THR A 183 -6.29 6.55 3.87
CA THR A 183 -5.16 6.78 2.97
C THR A 183 -5.51 7.78 1.87
N SER A 184 -4.59 8.71 1.61
CA SER A 184 -4.73 9.68 0.53
C SER A 184 -4.25 9.09 -0.78
N PHE A 185 -5.15 8.52 -1.57
CA PHE A 185 -4.83 7.95 -2.88
C PHE A 185 -4.82 9.00 -3.97
N TYR A 186 -3.70 9.11 -4.70
CA TYR A 186 -3.55 9.96 -5.87
C TYR A 186 -3.50 9.10 -7.13
N LEU A 187 -4.39 9.37 -8.08
CA LEU A 187 -4.47 8.65 -9.35
C LEU A 187 -3.56 9.32 -10.38
N VAL A 188 -2.47 8.64 -10.73
CA VAL A 188 -1.54 9.08 -11.76
C VAL A 188 -1.97 8.55 -13.12
N THR A 189 -2.06 9.43 -14.10
CA THR A 189 -2.42 9.11 -15.48
C THR A 189 -1.55 9.92 -16.45
N THR A 190 -1.57 9.56 -17.71
CA THR A 190 -1.10 10.39 -18.83
C THR A 190 -2.30 10.96 -19.57
N GLY A 191 -2.13 12.01 -20.34
CA GLY A 191 -3.26 12.65 -21.03
C GLY A 191 -3.78 11.92 -22.29
N ASP A 192 -3.36 10.68 -22.54
CA ASP A 192 -3.85 9.88 -23.66
C ASP A 192 -5.18 9.15 -23.33
N GLU A 193 -5.96 8.89 -24.37
CA GLU A 193 -7.31 8.33 -24.27
C GLU A 193 -7.36 7.02 -23.48
N LEU A 194 -6.42 6.09 -23.76
CA LEU A 194 -6.40 4.78 -23.10
C LEU A 194 -6.09 4.92 -21.60
N SER A 195 -5.16 5.80 -21.24
CA SER A 195 -4.83 6.08 -19.85
C SER A 195 -6.02 6.71 -19.11
N LEU A 196 -6.81 7.54 -19.76
CA LEU A 196 -8.02 8.16 -19.21
C LEU A 196 -9.13 7.13 -18.95
N LEU A 197 -9.36 6.23 -19.92
CA LEU A 197 -10.34 5.15 -19.75
C LEU A 197 -9.98 4.28 -18.56
N GLN A 198 -8.73 3.85 -18.44
CA GLN A 198 -8.25 3.04 -17.33
C GLN A 198 -8.26 3.78 -16.00
N ALA A 199 -7.97 5.07 -16.01
CA ALA A 199 -8.12 5.90 -14.81
C ALA A 199 -9.57 5.94 -14.30
N SER A 200 -10.54 5.93 -15.21
CA SER A 200 -11.96 5.88 -14.87
C SER A 200 -12.37 4.52 -14.30
N GLU A 201 -11.82 3.43 -14.83
CA GLU A 201 -12.02 2.08 -14.28
C GLU A 201 -11.45 1.96 -12.87
N ILE A 202 -10.22 2.43 -12.65
CA ILE A 202 -9.59 2.44 -11.32
C ILE A 202 -10.45 3.25 -10.32
N ASP A 203 -10.92 4.44 -10.68
CA ASP A 203 -11.77 5.25 -9.81
C ASP A 203 -13.09 4.56 -9.49
N HIS A 204 -13.69 3.87 -10.46
CA HIS A 204 -14.90 3.06 -10.26
C HIS A 204 -14.67 1.93 -9.26
N ASP A 205 -13.57 1.18 -9.42
CA ASP A 205 -13.23 0.05 -8.54
C ASP A 205 -12.91 0.51 -7.12
N PHE A 206 -12.19 1.64 -6.96
CA PHE A 206 -11.95 2.24 -5.64
C PHE A 206 -13.28 2.55 -4.93
N ARG A 207 -14.24 3.15 -5.63
CA ARG A 207 -15.56 3.43 -5.06
C ARG A 207 -16.32 2.16 -4.68
N ARG A 208 -16.25 1.10 -5.48
CA ARG A 208 -16.87 -0.21 -5.16
C ARG A 208 -16.29 -0.81 -3.90
N MET A 209 -15.00 -0.60 -3.63
CA MET A 209 -14.34 -1.04 -2.39
C MET A 209 -14.64 -0.14 -1.19
N GLY A 210 -15.26 1.02 -1.39
CA GLY A 210 -15.45 2.03 -0.34
C GLY A 210 -14.24 2.93 -0.14
N LEU A 211 -13.22 2.82 -0.99
CA LEU A 211 -12.04 3.68 -0.99
C LEU A 211 -12.26 4.92 -1.85
N ARG A 212 -11.43 5.93 -1.65
CA ARG A 212 -11.58 7.21 -2.35
C ARG A 212 -10.27 7.67 -2.97
N ILE A 213 -10.30 7.97 -4.26
CA ILE A 213 -9.26 8.77 -4.91
C ILE A 213 -9.37 10.20 -4.42
N HIS A 214 -8.29 10.69 -3.81
CA HIS A 214 -8.23 12.06 -3.29
C HIS A 214 -8.15 13.07 -4.43
N ASP A 215 -7.25 12.80 -5.39
CA ASP A 215 -7.07 13.69 -6.53
C ASP A 215 -6.39 12.97 -7.72
N ARG A 216 -6.35 13.64 -8.88
CA ARG A 216 -5.78 13.12 -10.12
C ARG A 216 -4.56 13.93 -10.55
N ILE A 217 -3.49 13.24 -10.95
CA ILE A 217 -2.24 13.82 -11.43
C ILE A 217 -2.02 13.39 -12.88
N CYS A 218 -1.93 14.36 -13.78
CA CYS A 218 -1.51 14.11 -15.15
C CYS A 218 0.02 14.21 -15.24
N ASN A 219 0.67 13.09 -15.49
CA ASN A 219 2.12 13.03 -15.74
C ASN A 219 2.39 13.02 -17.25
N ARG A 220 3.47 13.65 -17.70
CA ARG A 220 3.80 13.84 -19.13
C ARG A 220 2.62 14.49 -19.88
N CYS A 221 2.00 15.46 -19.23
CA CYS A 221 0.79 16.11 -19.69
C CYS A 221 1.08 17.05 -20.87
N LYS A 222 0.33 16.91 -21.96
CA LYS A 222 0.39 17.85 -23.09
C LYS A 222 -0.38 19.14 -22.75
N ALA A 223 -0.01 20.25 -23.40
CA ALA A 223 -0.63 21.56 -23.14
C ALA A 223 -2.16 21.58 -23.36
N GLU A 224 -2.66 20.79 -24.30
CA GLU A 224 -4.06 20.73 -24.73
C GLU A 224 -4.96 19.83 -23.86
N THR A 225 -4.41 19.18 -22.80
CA THR A 225 -5.17 18.26 -21.97
C THR A 225 -6.17 19.02 -21.10
N GLU A 226 -7.40 18.51 -20.95
CA GLU A 226 -8.48 19.15 -20.15
C GLU A 226 -8.10 19.47 -18.69
N ASN A 227 -8.75 20.51 -18.13
CA ASN A 227 -8.41 21.09 -16.82
C ASN A 227 -8.91 20.30 -15.59
N SER A 228 -9.19 19.01 -15.69
CA SER A 228 -9.76 18.20 -14.59
C SER A 228 -8.73 17.60 -13.62
N TYR A 229 -7.47 18.04 -13.70
CA TYR A 229 -6.39 17.53 -12.85
C TYR A 229 -5.98 18.53 -11.78
N ALA A 230 -5.74 18.03 -10.55
CA ALA A 230 -5.17 18.84 -9.48
C ALA A 230 -3.73 19.26 -9.78
N LEU A 231 -3.01 18.42 -10.51
CA LEU A 231 -1.63 18.67 -10.88
C LEU A 231 -1.35 18.16 -12.30
N ARG A 232 -0.64 18.99 -13.06
CA ARG A 232 -0.18 18.70 -14.42
C ARG A 232 1.34 18.80 -14.44
N ILE A 233 1.99 17.68 -14.75
CA ILE A 233 3.43 17.56 -14.84
C ILE A 233 3.79 17.41 -16.31
N PRO A 234 4.54 18.32 -16.92
CA PRO A 234 4.96 18.20 -18.32
C PRO A 234 5.95 17.03 -18.48
N GLU A 235 6.23 16.68 -19.72
CA GLU A 235 7.26 15.70 -20.01
C GLU A 235 8.65 16.33 -19.80
N PHE A 236 9.48 15.64 -19.03
CA PHE A 236 10.88 16.02 -18.78
C PHE A 236 11.83 15.01 -19.43
N SER A 237 13.00 15.50 -19.88
CA SER A 237 14.08 14.68 -20.38
C SER A 237 15.25 14.67 -19.38
N GLY A 238 15.88 13.52 -19.20
CA GLY A 238 17.01 13.36 -18.30
C GLY A 238 17.06 11.97 -17.67
N THR A 239 17.96 11.78 -16.72
CA THR A 239 17.99 10.57 -15.89
C THR A 239 16.78 10.54 -14.94
N ALA A 240 16.41 9.35 -14.45
CA ALA A 240 15.30 9.20 -13.51
C ALA A 240 15.44 10.16 -12.30
N ARG A 241 16.63 10.27 -11.75
CA ARG A 241 16.95 11.17 -10.63
C ARG A 241 16.73 12.64 -10.99
N GLN A 242 17.23 13.09 -12.14
CA GLN A 242 17.07 14.47 -12.60
C GLN A 242 15.60 14.83 -12.82
N ILE A 243 14.81 13.92 -13.43
CA ILE A 243 13.38 14.12 -13.63
C ILE A 243 12.65 14.27 -12.28
N VAL A 244 12.96 13.41 -11.32
CA VAL A 244 12.38 13.46 -9.95
C VAL A 244 12.72 14.80 -9.28
N GLU A 245 13.95 15.29 -9.39
CA GLU A 245 14.38 16.57 -8.82
C GLU A 245 13.67 17.76 -9.49
N MET A 246 13.51 17.72 -10.82
CA MET A 246 12.77 18.77 -11.57
C MET A 246 11.30 18.82 -11.15
N ILE A 247 10.63 17.66 -11.03
CA ILE A 247 9.24 17.60 -10.57
C ILE A 247 9.13 18.09 -9.12
N SER A 248 10.02 17.61 -8.24
CA SER A 248 10.01 17.99 -6.81
C SER A 248 10.20 19.48 -6.57
N SER A 249 10.94 20.18 -7.42
CA SER A 249 11.21 21.62 -7.28
C SER A 249 10.21 22.50 -8.01
N GLY A 250 9.59 22.02 -9.08
CA GLY A 250 8.70 22.81 -9.95
C GLY A 250 7.20 22.60 -9.72
N HIS A 251 6.82 21.57 -8.99
CA HIS A 251 5.42 21.15 -8.85
C HIS A 251 5.10 20.81 -7.40
N GLU A 252 4.09 21.42 -6.81
CA GLU A 252 3.70 21.21 -5.42
C GLU A 252 2.44 20.34 -5.34
N LEU A 253 2.53 19.22 -4.58
CA LEU A 253 1.39 18.40 -4.24
C LEU A 253 0.56 19.09 -3.13
N LYS A 254 -0.71 19.33 -3.41
CA LYS A 254 -1.65 19.76 -2.39
C LYS A 254 -2.03 18.55 -1.53
N LEU A 255 -1.56 18.54 -0.30
CA LEU A 255 -1.97 17.52 0.68
C LEU A 255 -3.40 17.80 1.16
N PRO A 256 -4.18 16.75 1.48
CA PRO A 256 -5.47 16.92 2.12
C PRO A 256 -5.30 17.62 3.46
N ILE A 257 -6.24 18.51 3.77
CA ILE A 257 -6.30 19.15 5.09
C ILE A 257 -6.74 18.07 6.09
N ILE A 258 -5.82 17.62 6.93
CA ILE A 258 -6.16 16.72 8.03
C ILE A 258 -6.89 17.56 9.09
N SER A 259 -8.21 17.45 9.13
CA SER A 259 -9.01 17.98 10.23
C SER A 259 -8.69 17.14 11.48
N GLY A 260 -7.69 17.55 12.27
CA GLY A 260 -7.42 16.86 13.53
C GLY A 260 -6.03 16.97 14.15
N LYS A 261 -5.00 17.41 13.46
CA LYS A 261 -3.76 17.79 14.15
C LYS A 261 -3.92 19.25 14.64
N ARG A 262 -4.44 19.42 15.88
CA ARG A 262 -4.25 20.66 16.63
C ARG A 262 -2.75 20.87 16.77
N ASN A 263 -2.23 21.96 16.24
CA ASN A 263 -0.98 22.54 16.66
C ASN A 263 -1.01 22.61 18.20
N GLN A 264 -0.24 21.76 18.87
CA GLN A 264 0.16 22.05 20.23
C GLN A 264 1.38 22.95 20.14
N PRO A 265 1.38 24.08 20.87
CA PRO A 265 2.41 25.08 20.84
C PRO A 265 3.76 24.58 21.36
#